data_1fab15129efa3906f04902ed68a83f72
#
_entry.id   1fab15129efa3906f04902ed68a83f72
#
_cell.length_a   1.000
_cell.length_b   1.000
_cell.length_c   1.000
_cell.angle_alpha   90.00
_cell.angle_beta   90.00
_cell.angle_gamma   90.00
#
_symmetry.space_group_name_H-M   'P 1'
#
loop_
_entity.id
_entity.type
_entity.pdbx_description
1 polymer ?
#
loop_
_entity_poly.entity_id
_entity_poly.type
_entity_poly.pdbx_seq_one_letter_code
_entity_poly.pdbx_strand_id
1 'polypeptide(L)'
;MKQITFASRNHQLTNINTWTPDSQWLVYDVRPSGASFTGETIERVNVVTGEVEVIYRATDGAHVGVVTVHPAQEKYVFIHGPKNPDADWHYDFHHRQGVIAHHGQVSNLDAMDITSPFTPGALRGGSHVHVFSPNGQLVSFTYNDHVLHVRDAKLDLRNVGVAAPYGPVNPPGNHPREYPGTYWSVLVSRTTPNPQPGSDEINRAYEEGWVGNDRLAFIGDTLSATGEKVPELFIVNLPEDEQSWKRVGDAPLQGTAETLPAPPAGVKQRRLTFTHQRAYPGLVNVPRHWVRSNPEGAQIAFLMRDDNGIVQLWLISPEGGEPRQLTRNGSDIQSAFNWHPAGDRLGFVLENRIACCDAQTGQVTFLTSDHGNPPSADAVVFSPDGRFIAWMEETDGFRQLWLAETAQN
;
A
#
# COMPACT_ATOMS: atom_id res chain seq x y z
N MET A 1 16.03 14.92 -16.93
CA MET A 1 15.88 13.56 -16.38
C MET A 1 17.20 12.81 -16.39
N LYS A 2 17.38 11.82 -15.51
CA LYS A 2 18.63 11.08 -15.30
C LYS A 2 18.31 9.65 -14.89
N GLN A 3 18.94 8.67 -15.54
CA GLN A 3 18.96 7.29 -15.07
C GLN A 3 19.93 7.19 -13.87
N ILE A 4 19.55 6.44 -12.83
CA ILE A 4 20.33 6.32 -11.60
C ILE A 4 20.74 4.90 -11.24
N THR A 5 20.18 3.87 -11.89
CA THR A 5 20.61 2.48 -11.78
C THR A 5 20.97 1.92 -13.14
N PHE A 6 21.99 1.02 -13.19
CA PHE A 6 22.59 0.53 -14.45
C PHE A 6 22.87 -0.97 -14.41
N ALA A 7 22.61 -1.67 -13.32
CA ALA A 7 22.87 -3.09 -13.20
C ALA A 7 21.92 -3.90 -14.13
N SER A 8 22.43 -4.99 -14.73
CA SER A 8 21.68 -5.90 -15.60
C SER A 8 20.68 -6.75 -14.80
N ARG A 9 19.78 -6.08 -14.11
CA ARG A 9 18.69 -6.66 -13.30
C ARG A 9 17.55 -5.67 -13.14
N ASN A 10 16.39 -6.16 -12.77
CA ASN A 10 15.22 -5.30 -12.52
C ASN A 10 15.29 -4.64 -11.15
N HIS A 11 14.90 -3.38 -11.10
CA HIS A 11 14.75 -2.58 -9.88
C HIS A 11 13.27 -2.24 -9.71
N GLN A 12 12.71 -2.50 -8.53
CA GLN A 12 11.29 -2.29 -8.26
C GLN A 12 11.09 -1.28 -7.14
N LEU A 13 10.44 -0.17 -7.45
CA LEU A 13 9.95 0.80 -6.46
C LEU A 13 8.60 0.34 -5.91
N THR A 14 8.39 0.54 -4.62
CA THR A 14 7.06 0.62 -4.04
C THR A 14 6.42 1.95 -4.44
N ASN A 15 5.10 2.01 -4.47
CA ASN A 15 4.37 3.17 -4.98
C ASN A 15 4.37 4.39 -4.03
N ILE A 16 4.97 4.31 -2.86
CA ILE A 16 5.06 5.39 -1.85
C ILE A 16 6.24 5.15 -0.89
N ASN A 17 6.71 6.22 -0.25
CA ASN A 17 7.71 6.20 0.83
C ASN A 17 8.97 5.39 0.47
N THR A 18 9.53 5.64 -0.71
CA THR A 18 10.74 4.96 -1.21
C THR A 18 12.00 5.82 -1.09
N TRP A 19 11.90 7.02 -0.55
CA TRP A 19 13.01 7.91 -0.31
C TRP A 19 13.43 7.91 1.16
N THR A 20 14.72 8.05 1.42
CA THR A 20 15.18 8.40 2.77
C THR A 20 14.75 9.81 3.15
N PRO A 21 14.57 10.12 4.46
CA PRO A 21 14.07 11.42 4.92
C PRO A 21 14.91 12.62 4.46
N ASP A 22 16.20 12.42 4.23
CA ASP A 22 17.14 13.43 3.73
C ASP A 22 17.11 13.64 2.21
N SER A 23 16.25 12.91 1.50
CA SER A 23 16.10 12.92 0.03
C SER A 23 17.37 12.53 -0.74
N GLN A 24 18.35 11.87 -0.10
CA GLN A 24 19.60 11.48 -0.75
C GLN A 24 19.57 10.09 -1.36
N TRP A 25 18.74 9.20 -0.84
CA TRP A 25 18.71 7.81 -1.28
C TRP A 25 17.30 7.40 -1.71
N LEU A 26 17.24 6.64 -2.81
CA LEU A 26 16.04 5.97 -3.29
C LEU A 26 16.15 4.48 -2.95
N VAL A 27 15.13 3.94 -2.27
CA VAL A 27 15.10 2.55 -1.77
C VAL A 27 14.25 1.69 -2.69
N TYR A 28 14.70 0.48 -2.99
CA TYR A 28 14.06 -0.43 -3.94
C TYR A 28 14.35 -1.90 -3.60
N ASP A 29 13.66 -2.79 -4.26
CA ASP A 29 13.96 -4.22 -4.28
C ASP A 29 14.27 -4.72 -5.71
N VAL A 30 14.76 -5.95 -5.84
CA VAL A 30 15.27 -6.50 -7.11
C VAL A 30 14.38 -7.59 -7.71
N ARG A 31 13.07 -7.42 -7.65
CA ARG A 31 12.11 -8.37 -8.24
C ARG A 31 12.01 -8.21 -9.75
N PRO A 32 11.76 -9.32 -10.51
CA PRO A 32 11.59 -9.26 -11.97
C PRO A 32 10.37 -8.43 -12.40
N SER A 33 9.31 -8.38 -11.59
CA SER A 33 8.11 -7.58 -11.85
C SER A 33 7.37 -7.28 -10.54
N GLY A 34 6.40 -6.37 -10.57
CA GLY A 34 5.51 -6.13 -9.44
C GLY A 34 4.69 -7.35 -9.02
N ALA A 35 4.44 -8.28 -9.95
CA ALA A 35 3.66 -9.51 -9.71
C ALA A 35 4.50 -10.68 -9.19
N SER A 36 5.83 -10.68 -9.41
CA SER A 36 6.73 -11.77 -8.95
C SER A 36 7.34 -11.42 -7.59
N PHE A 37 7.66 -12.43 -6.78
CA PHE A 37 8.28 -12.24 -5.49
C PHE A 37 9.46 -13.20 -5.33
N THR A 38 10.51 -12.92 -6.08
CA THR A 38 11.75 -13.72 -6.12
C THR A 38 13.00 -12.90 -5.80
N GLY A 39 12.83 -11.66 -5.31
CA GLY A 39 13.91 -10.78 -4.90
C GLY A 39 14.57 -11.28 -3.61
N GLU A 40 15.91 -11.14 -3.52
CA GLU A 40 16.68 -11.55 -2.34
C GLU A 40 17.24 -10.37 -1.56
N THR A 41 17.20 -9.15 -2.14
CA THR A 41 17.79 -7.96 -1.51
C THR A 41 16.83 -6.79 -1.49
N ILE A 42 16.94 -6.03 -0.41
CA ILE A 42 16.48 -4.64 -0.30
C ILE A 42 17.72 -3.76 -0.44
N GLU A 43 17.66 -2.80 -1.33
CA GLU A 43 18.80 -1.95 -1.70
C GLU A 43 18.40 -0.48 -1.73
N ARG A 44 19.41 0.40 -1.72
CA ARG A 44 19.23 1.83 -1.96
C ARG A 44 20.30 2.35 -2.91
N VAL A 45 19.97 3.37 -3.67
CA VAL A 45 20.91 4.09 -4.55
C VAL A 45 20.95 5.55 -4.15
N ASN A 46 22.16 6.10 -4.01
CA ASN A 46 22.36 7.54 -3.81
C ASN A 46 22.08 8.28 -5.13
N VAL A 47 21.15 9.24 -5.10
CA VAL A 47 20.66 9.91 -6.32
C VAL A 47 21.68 10.87 -6.93
N VAL A 48 22.71 11.28 -6.17
CA VAL A 48 23.78 12.17 -6.62
C VAL A 48 24.97 11.37 -7.13
N THR A 49 25.49 10.44 -6.30
CA THR A 49 26.73 9.69 -6.59
C THR A 49 26.48 8.44 -7.43
N GLY A 50 25.27 7.86 -7.39
CA GLY A 50 24.95 6.56 -7.99
C GLY A 50 25.47 5.37 -7.19
N GLU A 51 25.99 5.59 -5.98
CA GLU A 51 26.42 4.54 -5.06
C GLU A 51 25.24 3.66 -4.68
N VAL A 52 25.45 2.33 -4.67
CA VAL A 52 24.42 1.35 -4.31
C VAL A 52 24.83 0.65 -3.03
N GLU A 53 23.91 0.57 -2.07
CA GLU A 53 24.09 -0.15 -0.82
C GLU A 53 22.99 -1.21 -0.63
N VAL A 54 23.37 -2.37 -0.07
CA VAL A 54 22.43 -3.42 0.36
C VAL A 54 22.01 -3.16 1.80
N ILE A 55 20.72 -2.87 1.99
CA ILE A 55 20.12 -2.67 3.32
C ILE A 55 19.87 -4.02 4.01
N TYR A 56 19.35 -4.98 3.24
CA TYR A 56 19.02 -6.30 3.75
C TYR A 56 19.21 -7.37 2.66
N ARG A 57 19.69 -8.54 3.06
CA ARG A 57 19.76 -9.74 2.21
C ARG A 57 19.02 -10.89 2.88
N ALA A 58 18.07 -11.47 2.18
CA ALA A 58 17.35 -12.66 2.61
C ALA A 58 18.28 -13.88 2.68
N THR A 59 18.00 -14.77 3.60
CA THR A 59 18.69 -16.05 3.81
C THR A 59 17.68 -17.20 3.82
N ASP A 60 18.19 -18.43 3.87
CA ASP A 60 17.38 -19.62 4.07
C ASP A 60 16.27 -19.81 3.02
N GLY A 61 16.54 -19.43 1.76
CA GLY A 61 15.61 -19.56 0.65
C GLY A 61 14.42 -18.59 0.68
N ALA A 62 14.43 -17.61 1.60
CA ALA A 62 13.40 -16.59 1.65
C ALA A 62 13.59 -15.55 0.55
N HIS A 63 12.48 -14.88 0.19
CA HIS A 63 12.45 -13.75 -0.72
C HIS A 63 11.94 -12.50 -0.01
N VAL A 64 12.36 -11.32 -0.47
CA VAL A 64 12.00 -10.04 0.12
C VAL A 64 11.62 -9.02 -0.96
N GLY A 65 10.81 -8.02 -0.59
CA GLY A 65 10.45 -6.94 -1.50
C GLY A 65 9.37 -6.01 -0.93
N VAL A 66 8.92 -5.07 -1.73
CA VAL A 66 7.90 -4.07 -1.38
C VAL A 66 8.33 -3.25 -0.17
N VAL A 67 9.51 -2.66 -0.25
CA VAL A 67 10.08 -1.85 0.83
C VAL A 67 9.49 -0.45 0.85
N THR A 68 9.23 0.06 2.05
CA THR A 68 8.96 1.47 2.33
C THR A 68 9.83 2.00 3.47
N VAL A 69 10.01 3.30 3.50
CA VAL A 69 10.88 4.01 4.45
C VAL A 69 10.05 4.77 5.47
N HIS A 70 10.51 4.80 6.70
CA HIS A 70 9.94 5.63 7.76
C HIS A 70 10.14 7.13 7.44
N PRO A 71 9.12 8.00 7.67
CA PRO A 71 9.15 9.38 7.22
C PRO A 71 10.25 10.26 7.84
N ALA A 72 10.80 9.87 9.01
CA ALA A 72 11.76 10.69 9.75
C ALA A 72 13.05 9.94 10.17
N GLN A 73 13.20 8.66 9.83
CA GLN A 73 14.32 7.83 10.26
C GLN A 73 14.79 6.91 9.14
N GLU A 74 16.04 6.51 9.16
CA GLU A 74 16.55 5.39 8.34
C GLU A 74 16.08 4.05 8.90
N LYS A 75 14.78 3.84 8.81
CA LYS A 75 14.07 2.64 9.23
C LYS A 75 13.19 2.17 8.08
N TYR A 76 13.27 0.92 7.78
CA TYR A 76 12.65 0.31 6.60
C TYR A 76 11.67 -0.76 7.03
N VAL A 77 10.54 -0.86 6.34
CA VAL A 77 9.62 -1.99 6.48
C VAL A 77 9.39 -2.62 5.12
N PHE A 78 9.38 -3.95 5.06
CA PHE A 78 9.24 -4.70 3.82
C PHE A 78 8.59 -6.06 4.05
N ILE A 79 8.15 -6.68 2.96
CA ILE A 79 7.65 -8.06 2.99
C ILE A 79 8.83 -9.02 3.02
N HIS A 80 8.75 -10.00 3.91
CA HIS A 80 9.62 -11.16 3.96
C HIS A 80 8.79 -12.42 3.69
N GLY A 81 9.24 -13.27 2.77
CA GLY A 81 8.68 -14.59 2.55
C GLY A 81 9.14 -15.59 3.61
N PRO A 82 8.57 -16.81 3.62
CA PRO A 82 8.97 -17.85 4.54
C PRO A 82 10.45 -18.22 4.41
N LYS A 83 11.13 -18.42 5.54
CA LYS A 83 12.43 -19.09 5.59
C LYS A 83 12.25 -20.59 5.46
N ASN A 84 13.23 -21.26 4.84
CA ASN A 84 13.18 -22.69 4.57
C ASN A 84 11.82 -23.10 3.99
N PRO A 85 11.44 -22.53 2.81
CA PRO A 85 10.16 -22.84 2.18
C PRO A 85 10.11 -24.31 1.79
N ASP A 86 8.92 -24.90 1.92
CA ASP A 86 8.63 -26.27 1.52
C ASP A 86 7.35 -26.35 0.68
N ALA A 87 6.87 -27.55 0.38
CA ALA A 87 5.69 -27.74 -0.45
C ALA A 87 4.41 -27.19 0.18
N ASP A 88 4.32 -27.23 1.52
CA ASP A 88 3.14 -26.83 2.28
C ASP A 88 3.23 -25.38 2.77
N TRP A 89 4.44 -24.83 2.87
CA TRP A 89 4.70 -23.47 3.36
C TRP A 89 5.72 -22.74 2.49
N HIS A 90 5.31 -22.30 1.34
CA HIS A 90 6.09 -21.49 0.41
C HIS A 90 5.55 -20.05 0.36
N TYR A 91 6.19 -19.20 -0.44
CA TYR A 91 5.69 -17.84 -0.62
C TYR A 91 4.30 -17.86 -1.24
N ASP A 92 3.34 -17.29 -0.49
CA ASP A 92 1.99 -16.99 -0.96
C ASP A 92 1.48 -15.75 -0.21
N PHE A 93 0.36 -15.14 -0.68
CA PHE A 93 -0.15 -13.91 -0.06
C PHE A 93 -0.61 -14.09 1.39
N HIS A 94 -0.99 -15.28 1.82
CA HIS A 94 -1.32 -15.59 3.21
C HIS A 94 -0.13 -16.09 4.07
N HIS A 95 1.11 -16.13 3.50
CA HIS A 95 2.36 -16.49 4.19
C HIS A 95 3.38 -15.34 4.27
N ARG A 96 3.00 -14.14 3.87
CA ARG A 96 3.86 -12.95 3.92
C ARG A 96 4.02 -12.46 5.35
N GLN A 97 5.18 -11.90 5.64
CA GLN A 97 5.55 -11.35 6.95
C GLN A 97 6.04 -9.93 6.80
N GLY A 98 5.60 -9.03 7.67
CA GLY A 98 6.18 -7.70 7.81
C GLY A 98 7.48 -7.76 8.60
N VAL A 99 8.56 -7.17 8.05
CA VAL A 99 9.86 -7.10 8.72
C VAL A 99 10.37 -5.67 8.74
N ILE A 100 10.89 -5.24 9.89
CA ILE A 100 11.51 -3.94 10.08
C ILE A 100 13.04 -4.11 10.12
N ALA A 101 13.75 -3.28 9.34
CA ALA A 101 15.20 -3.12 9.43
C ALA A 101 15.53 -1.69 9.92
N HIS A 102 16.37 -1.60 10.96
CA HIS A 102 16.79 -0.34 11.57
C HIS A 102 18.18 -0.48 12.19
N HIS A 103 19.14 0.36 11.80
CA HIS A 103 20.52 0.32 12.29
C HIS A 103 21.18 -1.06 12.21
N GLY A 104 20.97 -1.78 11.10
CA GLY A 104 21.50 -3.13 10.89
C GLY A 104 20.83 -4.23 11.70
N GLN A 105 19.85 -3.91 12.55
CA GLN A 105 19.01 -4.88 13.25
C GLN A 105 17.72 -5.15 12.48
N VAL A 106 17.26 -6.38 12.56
CA VAL A 106 16.04 -6.83 11.86
C VAL A 106 15.10 -7.49 12.86
N SER A 107 13.83 -7.12 12.82
CA SER A 107 12.78 -7.69 13.68
C SER A 107 11.48 -7.89 12.90
N ASN A 108 10.66 -8.85 13.36
CA ASN A 108 9.32 -9.00 12.82
C ASN A 108 8.44 -7.81 13.26
N LEU A 109 7.71 -7.22 12.32
CA LEU A 109 6.69 -6.22 12.60
C LEU A 109 5.52 -6.89 13.32
N ASP A 110 4.88 -7.83 12.65
CA ASP A 110 3.74 -8.61 13.10
C ASP A 110 4.16 -9.97 13.68
N ALA A 111 3.40 -10.45 14.64
CA ALA A 111 3.46 -11.83 15.12
C ALA A 111 2.56 -12.73 14.27
N MET A 112 2.93 -14.00 14.11
CA MET A 112 2.13 -15.03 13.44
C MET A 112 1.68 -16.08 14.47
N ASP A 113 0.36 -16.33 14.52
CA ASP A 113 -0.25 -17.39 15.34
C ASP A 113 -1.37 -18.09 14.54
N ILE A 114 -1.11 -19.30 14.08
CA ILE A 114 -2.04 -20.07 13.25
C ILE A 114 -2.70 -21.24 13.97
N THR A 115 -2.43 -21.39 15.28
CA THR A 115 -2.94 -22.49 16.11
C THR A 115 -3.91 -21.96 17.17
N SER A 116 -5.12 -22.50 17.20
CA SER A 116 -6.12 -22.12 18.22
C SER A 116 -5.74 -22.65 19.63
N PRO A 117 -5.98 -21.85 20.70
CA PRO A 117 -6.58 -20.53 20.75
C PRO A 117 -5.61 -19.44 20.27
N PHE A 118 -6.08 -18.57 19.36
CA PHE A 118 -5.25 -17.53 18.74
C PHE A 118 -4.93 -16.40 19.70
N THR A 119 -3.73 -15.83 19.54
CA THR A 119 -3.22 -14.73 20.38
C THR A 119 -3.75 -13.38 19.87
N PRO A 120 -4.43 -12.57 20.70
CA PRO A 120 -4.79 -11.19 20.33
C PRO A 120 -3.56 -10.36 19.95
N GLY A 121 -3.67 -9.57 18.89
CA GLY A 121 -2.57 -8.76 18.37
C GLY A 121 -1.59 -9.49 17.47
N ALA A 122 -1.70 -10.81 17.33
CA ALA A 122 -1.02 -11.60 16.30
C ALA A 122 -1.90 -11.74 15.06
N LEU A 123 -1.27 -11.82 13.88
CA LEU A 123 -1.93 -12.21 12.65
C LEU A 123 -1.98 -13.73 12.50
N ARG A 124 -2.91 -14.22 11.70
CA ARG A 124 -3.04 -15.66 11.38
C ARG A 124 -2.80 -15.92 9.90
N GLY A 125 -2.13 -14.99 9.25
CA GLY A 125 -1.89 -15.01 7.81
C GLY A 125 -0.98 -13.89 7.37
N GLY A 126 -0.93 -13.63 6.05
CA GLY A 126 0.07 -12.75 5.46
C GLY A 126 -0.31 -11.28 5.46
N SER A 127 0.69 -10.42 5.73
CA SER A 127 0.61 -8.96 5.62
C SER A 127 1.36 -8.46 4.37
N HIS A 128 0.90 -7.36 3.76
CA HIS A 128 1.39 -6.92 2.44
C HIS A 128 1.31 -5.40 2.28
N VAL A 129 2.33 -4.81 1.62
CA VAL A 129 2.47 -3.36 1.41
C VAL A 129 2.39 -2.57 2.72
N HIS A 130 3.45 -2.71 3.51
CA HIS A 130 3.55 -2.03 4.79
C HIS A 130 3.93 -0.56 4.57
N VAL A 131 3.14 0.38 5.13
CA VAL A 131 3.38 1.82 4.99
C VAL A 131 3.28 2.50 6.34
N PHE A 132 4.36 3.16 6.76
CA PHE A 132 4.32 4.00 7.98
C PHE A 132 3.32 5.13 7.85
N SER A 133 2.65 5.46 8.94
CA SER A 133 1.85 6.69 9.07
C SER A 133 2.75 7.94 8.91
N PRO A 134 2.20 9.11 8.56
CA PRO A 134 3.01 10.33 8.38
C PRO A 134 3.87 10.70 9.59
N ASN A 135 3.44 10.38 10.82
CA ASN A 135 4.23 10.54 12.04
C ASN A 135 5.16 9.34 12.36
N GLY A 136 5.15 8.28 11.56
CA GLY A 136 5.99 7.10 11.71
C GLY A 136 5.61 6.13 12.83
N GLN A 137 4.51 6.34 13.55
CA GLN A 137 4.15 5.53 14.72
C GLN A 137 3.43 4.24 14.36
N LEU A 138 2.52 4.29 13.40
CA LEU A 138 1.69 3.18 12.95
C LEU A 138 2.18 2.65 11.60
N VAL A 139 1.85 1.41 11.28
CA VAL A 139 2.12 0.82 9.96
C VAL A 139 0.85 0.18 9.41
N SER A 140 0.35 0.65 8.26
CA SER A 140 -0.77 0.03 7.56
C SER A 140 -0.30 -1.17 6.73
N PHE A 141 -1.21 -2.09 6.47
CA PHE A 141 -0.98 -3.24 5.58
C PHE A 141 -2.30 -3.81 5.04
N THR A 142 -2.26 -4.49 3.91
CA THR A 142 -3.33 -5.42 3.53
C THR A 142 -3.07 -6.81 4.06
N TYR A 143 -4.12 -7.59 4.31
CA TYR A 143 -4.07 -8.87 4.99
C TYR A 143 -4.84 -9.96 4.24
N ASN A 144 -4.30 -11.18 4.25
CA ASN A 144 -4.97 -12.41 3.84
C ASN A 144 -4.80 -13.49 4.93
N ASP A 145 -5.86 -14.22 5.23
CA ASP A 145 -5.94 -15.15 6.37
C ASP A 145 -5.56 -16.58 5.98
N HIS A 146 -4.50 -17.14 6.57
CA HIS A 146 -4.07 -18.51 6.30
C HIS A 146 -5.07 -19.54 6.87
N VAL A 147 -5.59 -19.32 8.08
CA VAL A 147 -6.47 -20.28 8.78
C VAL A 147 -7.75 -20.52 7.99
N LEU A 148 -8.36 -19.45 7.49
CA LEU A 148 -9.55 -19.55 6.66
C LEU A 148 -9.24 -20.03 5.25
N HIS A 149 -8.08 -19.64 4.69
CA HIS A 149 -7.63 -20.11 3.36
C HIS A 149 -7.54 -21.63 3.29
N VAL A 150 -6.89 -22.24 4.29
CA VAL A 150 -6.75 -23.70 4.37
C VAL A 150 -8.10 -24.40 4.52
N ARG A 151 -9.05 -23.78 5.22
CA ARG A 151 -10.39 -24.30 5.39
C ARG A 151 -11.22 -24.23 4.09
N ASP A 152 -11.26 -23.07 3.46
CA ASP A 152 -11.89 -22.79 2.17
C ASP A 152 -11.28 -21.46 1.64
N ALA A 153 -10.57 -21.52 0.54
CA ALA A 153 -9.90 -20.36 -0.06
C ALA A 153 -10.86 -19.18 -0.36
N LYS A 154 -12.17 -19.43 -0.48
CA LYS A 154 -13.19 -18.39 -0.66
C LYS A 154 -13.45 -17.56 0.60
N LEU A 155 -13.03 -18.04 1.77
CA LEU A 155 -13.15 -17.33 3.04
C LEU A 155 -11.93 -16.44 3.35
N ASP A 156 -10.84 -16.59 2.60
CA ASP A 156 -9.67 -15.72 2.68
C ASP A 156 -9.95 -14.39 1.96
N LEU A 157 -10.75 -13.56 2.61
CA LEU A 157 -11.10 -12.24 2.10
C LEU A 157 -10.00 -11.22 2.46
N ARG A 158 -9.54 -10.47 1.46
CA ARG A 158 -8.55 -9.42 1.70
C ARG A 158 -9.13 -8.31 2.57
N ASN A 159 -8.38 -7.93 3.59
CA ASN A 159 -8.69 -6.87 4.55
C ASN A 159 -7.56 -5.85 4.66
N VAL A 160 -7.85 -4.71 5.27
CA VAL A 160 -6.87 -3.70 5.68
C VAL A 160 -6.63 -3.82 7.18
N GLY A 161 -5.37 -3.76 7.58
CA GLY A 161 -4.94 -3.82 8.97
C GLY A 161 -3.94 -2.72 9.32
N VAL A 162 -3.69 -2.57 10.62
CA VAL A 162 -2.71 -1.65 11.18
C VAL A 162 -1.93 -2.34 12.29
N ALA A 163 -0.61 -2.18 12.25
CA ALA A 163 0.30 -2.51 13.33
C ALA A 163 0.61 -1.26 14.15
N ALA A 164 0.36 -1.33 15.47
CA ALA A 164 0.57 -0.26 16.45
C ALA A 164 1.70 -0.62 17.42
N PRO A 165 2.50 0.34 17.94
CA PRO A 165 3.69 0.08 18.75
C PRO A 165 3.38 -0.33 20.19
N TYR A 166 2.36 -1.18 20.38
CA TYR A 166 1.87 -1.67 21.68
C TYR A 166 2.22 -3.16 21.93
N GLY A 167 3.25 -3.66 21.22
CA GLY A 167 3.83 -4.97 21.43
C GLY A 167 4.89 -4.99 22.55
N PRO A 168 5.68 -6.06 22.68
CA PRO A 168 5.70 -7.21 21.79
C PRO A 168 4.49 -8.15 21.95
N VAL A 169 4.19 -8.90 20.89
CA VAL A 169 3.21 -9.98 20.88
C VAL A 169 3.94 -11.31 20.74
N ASN A 170 3.71 -12.23 21.68
CA ASN A 170 4.43 -13.51 21.78
C ASN A 170 3.43 -14.68 21.75
N PRO A 171 3.15 -15.27 20.59
CA PRO A 171 2.38 -16.49 20.49
C PRO A 171 3.03 -17.67 21.24
N PRO A 172 2.25 -18.70 21.63
CA PRO A 172 2.80 -19.85 22.37
C PRO A 172 3.85 -20.66 21.62
N GLY A 173 3.91 -20.56 20.27
CA GLY A 173 4.84 -21.33 19.44
C GLY A 173 4.44 -22.80 19.29
N ASN A 174 3.14 -23.06 19.15
CA ASN A 174 2.58 -24.40 18.98
C ASN A 174 2.85 -24.97 17.58
N HIS A 175 3.19 -24.13 16.61
CA HIS A 175 3.51 -24.51 15.24
C HIS A 175 4.88 -23.91 14.82
N PRO A 176 5.70 -24.62 14.03
CA PRO A 176 7.04 -24.15 13.65
C PRO A 176 7.04 -22.89 12.75
N ARG A 177 5.89 -22.51 12.23
CA ARG A 177 5.71 -21.30 11.42
C ARG A 177 5.19 -20.10 12.20
N GLU A 178 4.95 -20.27 13.51
CA GLU A 178 4.60 -19.19 14.43
C GLU A 178 5.84 -18.45 14.90
N TYR A 179 5.70 -17.13 15.07
CA TYR A 179 6.81 -16.28 15.52
C TYR A 179 6.30 -15.04 16.26
N PRO A 180 7.12 -14.45 17.16
CA PRO A 180 6.78 -13.21 17.85
C PRO A 180 6.93 -12.01 16.93
N GLY A 181 6.17 -10.94 17.23
CA GLY A 181 6.25 -9.64 16.57
C GLY A 181 6.47 -8.49 17.54
N THR A 182 6.99 -7.38 17.03
CA THR A 182 7.29 -6.18 17.85
C THR A 182 6.10 -5.24 17.98
N TYR A 183 5.11 -5.34 17.09
CA TYR A 183 3.91 -4.51 17.07
C TYR A 183 2.65 -5.33 17.39
N TRP A 184 1.63 -4.65 17.88
CA TRP A 184 0.27 -5.15 18.03
C TRP A 184 -0.47 -4.94 16.73
N SER A 185 -0.90 -6.02 16.06
CA SER A 185 -1.54 -5.94 14.75
C SER A 185 -3.02 -6.29 14.83
N VAL A 186 -3.87 -5.50 14.19
CA VAL A 186 -5.32 -5.73 14.10
C VAL A 186 -5.85 -5.36 12.71
N LEU A 187 -6.96 -5.97 12.32
CA LEU A 187 -7.73 -5.51 11.17
C LEU A 187 -8.52 -4.25 11.53
N VAL A 188 -8.70 -3.36 10.56
CA VAL A 188 -9.51 -2.14 10.70
C VAL A 188 -10.63 -2.07 9.70
N SER A 189 -10.68 -3.00 8.73
CA SER A 189 -11.80 -3.21 7.81
C SER A 189 -12.57 -4.47 8.16
N ARG A 190 -13.82 -4.56 7.68
CA ARG A 190 -14.67 -5.75 7.73
C ARG A 190 -15.08 -6.15 6.33
N THR A 191 -14.94 -7.43 6.02
CA THR A 191 -15.37 -8.03 4.76
C THR A 191 -16.30 -9.21 5.03
N THR A 192 -17.17 -9.50 4.08
CA THR A 192 -18.06 -10.65 4.11
C THR A 192 -18.02 -11.40 2.77
N PRO A 193 -18.10 -12.73 2.75
CA PRO A 193 -18.11 -13.49 1.49
C PRO A 193 -19.35 -13.23 0.64
N ASN A 194 -20.43 -12.76 1.26
CA ASN A 194 -21.71 -12.51 0.61
C ASN A 194 -22.23 -11.10 0.93
N PRO A 195 -21.63 -10.03 0.34
CA PRO A 195 -22.10 -8.67 0.55
C PRO A 195 -23.56 -8.54 0.09
N GLN A 196 -24.39 -7.86 0.88
CA GLN A 196 -25.75 -7.58 0.50
C GLN A 196 -25.79 -6.55 -0.63
N PRO A 197 -26.45 -6.86 -1.78
CA PRO A 197 -26.59 -5.90 -2.88
C PRO A 197 -27.23 -4.59 -2.42
N GLY A 198 -26.64 -3.47 -2.85
CA GLY A 198 -27.08 -2.12 -2.49
C GLY A 198 -26.71 -1.65 -1.09
N SER A 199 -25.98 -2.45 -0.31
CA SER A 199 -25.48 -2.07 1.01
C SER A 199 -24.03 -1.56 0.95
N ASP A 200 -23.47 -1.16 2.12
CA ASP A 200 -22.07 -0.79 2.30
C ASP A 200 -21.17 -1.99 2.68
N GLU A 201 -21.71 -3.21 2.63
CA GLU A 201 -20.90 -4.40 2.83
C GLU A 201 -19.97 -4.63 1.64
N ILE A 202 -18.76 -5.12 1.94
CA ILE A 202 -17.71 -5.38 0.96
C ILE A 202 -17.16 -6.80 1.11
N ASN A 203 -16.72 -7.40 0.01
CA ASN A 203 -16.04 -8.69 0.04
C ASN A 203 -14.51 -8.57 -0.06
N ARG A 204 -13.99 -7.35 -0.25
CA ARG A 204 -12.56 -7.08 -0.36
C ARG A 204 -12.27 -5.64 0.03
N ALA A 205 -11.20 -5.44 0.83
CA ALA A 205 -10.62 -4.13 1.15
C ALA A 205 -9.14 -4.12 0.74
N TYR A 206 -8.70 -3.08 0.00
CA TYR A 206 -7.37 -3.06 -0.59
C TYR A 206 -6.93 -1.65 -0.97
N GLU A 207 -5.64 -1.49 -1.35
CA GLU A 207 -5.00 -0.27 -1.85
C GLU A 207 -5.19 0.93 -0.91
N GLU A 208 -4.92 0.68 0.37
CA GLU A 208 -5.09 1.67 1.44
C GLU A 208 -4.08 2.80 1.37
N GLY A 209 -4.47 3.95 1.91
CA GLY A 209 -3.62 5.12 2.09
C GLY A 209 -3.94 5.88 3.37
N TRP A 210 -2.92 6.43 4.00
CA TRP A 210 -3.06 7.26 5.18
C TRP A 210 -3.80 8.56 4.87
N VAL A 211 -4.67 8.99 5.78
CA VAL A 211 -5.38 10.28 5.77
C VAL A 211 -5.08 10.96 7.10
N GLY A 212 -4.07 11.85 7.10
CA GLY A 212 -3.45 12.28 8.33
C GLY A 212 -2.79 11.12 9.09
N ASN A 213 -2.74 11.19 10.43
CA ASN A 213 -2.08 10.17 11.25
C ASN A 213 -3.05 9.13 11.87
N ASP A 214 -4.34 9.40 11.80
CA ASP A 214 -5.39 8.77 12.59
C ASP A 214 -6.51 8.14 11.75
N ARG A 215 -6.39 8.19 10.42
CA ARG A 215 -7.38 7.62 9.50
C ARG A 215 -6.71 6.87 8.36
N LEU A 216 -7.41 5.85 7.84
CA LEU A 216 -7.06 5.17 6.61
C LEU A 216 -8.23 5.21 5.63
N ALA A 217 -7.93 5.53 4.38
CA ALA A 217 -8.85 5.32 3.26
C ALA A 217 -8.42 4.07 2.48
N PHE A 218 -9.37 3.38 1.86
CA PHE A 218 -9.10 2.18 1.06
C PHE A 218 -10.20 1.94 0.03
N ILE A 219 -9.94 1.10 -0.96
CA ILE A 219 -10.93 0.67 -1.93
C ILE A 219 -11.65 -0.56 -1.39
N GLY A 220 -12.98 -0.55 -1.43
CA GLY A 220 -13.83 -1.67 -1.03
C GLY A 220 -14.72 -2.12 -2.18
N ASP A 221 -14.74 -3.43 -2.46
CA ASP A 221 -15.62 -4.00 -3.50
C ASP A 221 -17.04 -4.20 -2.95
N THR A 222 -17.96 -3.28 -3.30
CA THR A 222 -19.39 -3.35 -2.99
C THR A 222 -20.15 -4.06 -4.10
N LEU A 223 -21.45 -4.35 -3.85
CA LEU A 223 -22.40 -4.77 -4.88
C LEU A 223 -23.45 -3.68 -5.13
N SER A 224 -23.72 -3.38 -6.40
CA SER A 224 -24.87 -2.56 -6.80
C SER A 224 -26.18 -3.24 -6.39
N ALA A 225 -27.31 -2.53 -6.47
CA ALA A 225 -28.62 -3.12 -6.22
C ALA A 225 -28.95 -4.28 -7.18
N THR A 226 -28.29 -4.35 -8.34
CA THR A 226 -28.42 -5.43 -9.34
C THR A 226 -27.39 -6.55 -9.15
N GLY A 227 -26.51 -6.45 -8.12
CA GLY A 227 -25.50 -7.46 -7.80
C GLY A 227 -24.17 -7.32 -8.58
N GLU A 228 -23.98 -6.23 -9.31
CA GLU A 228 -22.72 -5.97 -10.02
C GLU A 228 -21.67 -5.43 -9.05
N LYS A 229 -20.43 -5.87 -9.22
CA LYS A 229 -19.31 -5.37 -8.40
C LYS A 229 -18.97 -3.93 -8.74
N VAL A 230 -18.92 -3.08 -7.72
CA VAL A 230 -18.56 -1.66 -7.84
C VAL A 230 -17.52 -1.33 -6.76
N PRO A 231 -16.24 -1.09 -7.16
CA PRO A 231 -15.21 -0.62 -6.23
C PRO A 231 -15.52 0.81 -5.77
N GLU A 232 -15.58 1.03 -4.47
CA GLU A 232 -15.90 2.33 -3.88
C GLU A 232 -14.85 2.72 -2.84
N LEU A 233 -14.73 4.02 -2.57
CA LEU A 233 -13.83 4.54 -1.56
C LEU A 233 -14.46 4.42 -0.17
N PHE A 234 -13.68 3.89 0.76
CA PHE A 234 -14.01 3.80 2.19
C PHE A 234 -12.99 4.54 3.04
N ILE A 235 -13.39 4.93 4.24
CA ILE A 235 -12.52 5.49 5.27
C ILE A 235 -12.82 4.85 6.62
N VAL A 236 -11.80 4.77 7.47
CA VAL A 236 -11.90 4.33 8.86
C VAL A 236 -11.11 5.26 9.77
N ASN A 237 -11.70 5.63 10.92
CA ASN A 237 -10.99 6.30 12.00
C ASN A 237 -10.32 5.26 12.88
N LEU A 238 -9.09 5.51 13.27
CA LEU A 238 -8.29 4.60 14.09
C LEU A 238 -8.43 4.94 15.59
N PRO A 239 -8.19 3.96 16.48
CA PRO A 239 -8.15 4.22 17.92
C PRO A 239 -7.03 5.20 18.31
N GLU A 240 -7.26 6.00 19.34
CA GLU A 240 -6.33 7.05 19.79
C GLU A 240 -5.27 6.53 20.78
N ASP A 241 -5.61 5.51 21.58
CA ASP A 241 -4.77 5.03 22.68
C ASP A 241 -4.66 3.49 22.71
N GLU A 242 -3.66 2.98 23.41
CA GLU A 242 -3.37 1.54 23.52
C GLU A 242 -4.58 0.72 24.01
N GLN A 243 -5.33 1.23 24.99
CA GLN A 243 -6.48 0.53 25.54
C GLN A 243 -7.58 0.35 24.49
N SER A 244 -7.81 1.38 23.70
CA SER A 244 -8.78 1.37 22.59
C SER A 244 -8.36 0.42 21.47
N TRP A 245 -7.06 0.31 21.15
CA TRP A 245 -6.53 -0.67 20.20
C TRP A 245 -6.72 -2.13 20.65
N LYS A 246 -6.70 -2.37 21.98
CA LYS A 246 -6.84 -3.71 22.55
C LYS A 246 -8.27 -4.07 22.96
N ARG A 247 -9.21 -3.15 22.81
CA ARG A 247 -10.61 -3.34 23.23
C ARG A 247 -11.37 -4.22 22.24
N VAL A 248 -11.83 -5.38 22.74
CA VAL A 248 -12.68 -6.29 21.95
C VAL A 248 -14.05 -5.68 21.71
N GLY A 249 -14.54 -5.76 20.48
CA GLY A 249 -15.86 -5.32 20.05
C GLY A 249 -16.91 -6.45 20.12
N ASP A 250 -17.65 -6.58 19.04
CA ASP A 250 -18.69 -7.61 18.86
C ASP A 250 -18.17 -9.00 18.50
N ALA A 251 -16.88 -9.09 18.15
CA ALA A 251 -16.18 -10.34 17.83
C ALA A 251 -14.72 -10.26 18.26
N PRO A 252 -14.03 -11.43 18.40
CA PRO A 252 -12.63 -11.48 18.83
C PRO A 252 -11.68 -10.77 17.85
N LEU A 253 -10.74 -9.97 18.40
CA LEU A 253 -9.69 -9.29 17.60
C LEU A 253 -8.85 -10.26 16.76
N GLN A 254 -8.57 -11.43 17.29
CA GLN A 254 -7.80 -12.51 16.67
C GLN A 254 -8.65 -13.44 15.79
N GLY A 255 -9.99 -13.24 15.73
CA GLY A 255 -10.90 -14.13 15.06
C GLY A 255 -11.07 -15.50 15.75
N THR A 256 -11.69 -16.43 15.03
CA THR A 256 -11.88 -17.83 15.45
C THR A 256 -11.45 -18.75 14.31
N ALA A 257 -11.51 -20.07 14.50
CA ALA A 257 -11.27 -21.03 13.42
C ALA A 257 -12.26 -20.89 12.25
N GLU A 258 -13.36 -20.13 12.43
CA GLU A 258 -14.46 -19.99 11.46
C GLU A 258 -14.67 -18.55 10.97
N THR A 259 -14.09 -17.56 11.67
CA THR A 259 -14.33 -16.15 11.38
C THR A 259 -13.01 -15.38 11.27
N LEU A 260 -12.96 -14.38 10.39
CA LEU A 260 -11.86 -13.42 10.30
C LEU A 260 -11.62 -12.70 11.64
N PRO A 261 -10.41 -12.22 11.88
CA PRO A 261 -10.12 -11.22 12.91
C PRO A 261 -11.06 -10.02 12.78
N ALA A 262 -11.52 -9.49 13.92
CA ALA A 262 -12.42 -8.35 13.95
C ALA A 262 -11.67 -7.04 14.31
N PRO A 263 -12.13 -5.88 13.83
CA PRO A 263 -11.61 -4.59 14.27
C PRO A 263 -11.85 -4.35 15.76
N PRO A 264 -11.03 -3.48 16.39
CA PRO A 264 -11.26 -2.99 17.76
C PRO A 264 -12.64 -2.36 17.93
N ALA A 265 -13.14 -2.39 19.16
CA ALA A 265 -14.44 -1.79 19.50
C ALA A 265 -14.49 -0.32 19.08
N GLY A 266 -15.55 0.06 18.36
CA GLY A 266 -15.75 1.42 17.89
C GLY A 266 -15.12 1.74 16.52
N VAL A 267 -14.21 0.90 16.02
CA VAL A 267 -13.65 1.04 14.66
C VAL A 267 -14.70 0.61 13.64
N LYS A 268 -15.13 1.54 12.79
CA LYS A 268 -16.14 1.32 11.75
C LYS A 268 -15.73 1.97 10.45
N GLN A 269 -15.76 1.19 9.37
CA GLN A 269 -15.59 1.71 8.02
C GLN A 269 -16.84 2.47 7.57
N ARG A 270 -16.62 3.54 6.81
CA ARG A 270 -17.66 4.37 6.20
C ARG A 270 -17.37 4.55 4.72
N ARG A 271 -18.36 4.29 3.87
CA ARG A 271 -18.28 4.52 2.43
C ARG A 271 -18.29 6.02 2.14
N LEU A 272 -17.40 6.48 1.24
CA LEU A 272 -17.27 7.88 0.84
C LEU A 272 -17.84 8.16 -0.55
N THR A 273 -17.78 7.18 -1.47
CA THR A 273 -18.26 7.35 -2.84
C THR A 273 -19.46 6.44 -3.15
N PHE A 274 -20.38 6.92 -3.99
CA PHE A 274 -21.63 6.23 -4.37
C PHE A 274 -21.83 6.35 -5.87
N THR A 275 -21.03 5.61 -6.63
CA THR A 275 -20.86 5.82 -8.08
C THR A 275 -21.72 4.91 -8.96
N HIS A 276 -22.51 4.02 -8.40
CA HIS A 276 -23.27 2.96 -9.10
C HIS A 276 -24.25 3.48 -10.18
N GLN A 277 -24.64 4.76 -10.13
CA GLN A 277 -25.50 5.39 -11.15
C GLN A 277 -24.74 6.07 -12.30
N ARG A 278 -23.39 6.10 -12.23
CA ARG A 278 -22.58 6.70 -13.29
C ARG A 278 -22.53 5.80 -14.52
N ALA A 279 -22.25 6.38 -15.69
CA ALA A 279 -22.00 5.63 -16.93
C ALA A 279 -20.83 4.65 -16.77
N TYR A 280 -19.82 5.03 -15.99
CA TYR A 280 -18.65 4.21 -15.64
C TYR A 280 -18.53 4.15 -14.12
N PRO A 281 -19.22 3.21 -13.44
CA PRO A 281 -19.25 3.16 -12.00
C PRO A 281 -17.94 2.61 -11.40
N GLY A 282 -17.61 3.06 -10.20
CA GLY A 282 -16.51 2.59 -9.39
C GLY A 282 -15.16 3.24 -9.67
N LEU A 283 -14.25 3.06 -8.71
CA LEU A 283 -12.85 3.40 -8.86
C LEU A 283 -12.21 2.40 -9.83
N VAL A 284 -11.20 2.85 -10.61
CA VAL A 284 -10.54 1.95 -11.57
C VAL A 284 -9.51 1.06 -10.86
N ASN A 285 -9.34 -0.16 -11.40
CA ASN A 285 -8.28 -1.07 -10.99
C ASN A 285 -7.10 -1.10 -11.98
N VAL A 286 -7.25 -0.46 -13.13
CA VAL A 286 -6.21 -0.30 -14.15
C VAL A 286 -6.20 1.15 -14.61
N PRO A 287 -5.07 1.86 -14.42
CA PRO A 287 -3.87 1.40 -13.72
C PRO A 287 -4.14 1.10 -12.24
N ARG A 288 -3.38 0.16 -11.68
CA ARG A 288 -3.41 -0.11 -10.23
C ARG A 288 -2.92 1.12 -9.49
N HIS A 289 -3.69 1.57 -8.52
CA HIS A 289 -3.33 2.74 -7.72
C HIS A 289 -3.76 2.56 -6.26
N TRP A 290 -3.09 3.26 -5.38
CA TRP A 290 -3.48 3.41 -3.97
C TRP A 290 -4.14 4.77 -3.80
N VAL A 291 -5.18 4.83 -2.99
CA VAL A 291 -5.78 6.10 -2.61
C VAL A 291 -4.78 6.91 -1.77
N ARG A 292 -4.72 8.23 -1.97
CA ARG A 292 -3.71 9.09 -1.33
C ARG A 292 -4.33 10.39 -0.83
N SER A 293 -4.12 10.74 0.43
CA SER A 293 -4.47 12.08 0.90
C SER A 293 -3.33 13.07 0.66
N ASN A 294 -3.70 14.34 0.56
CA ASN A 294 -2.72 15.41 0.70
C ASN A 294 -2.10 15.40 2.11
N PRO A 295 -0.94 16.06 2.32
CA PRO A 295 -0.24 16.02 3.62
C PRO A 295 -1.10 16.45 4.82
N GLU A 296 -2.01 17.40 4.63
CA GLU A 296 -2.93 17.88 5.68
C GLU A 296 -4.06 16.89 5.99
N GLY A 297 -4.24 15.83 5.18
CA GLY A 297 -5.35 14.88 5.35
C GLY A 297 -6.73 15.47 5.02
N ALA A 298 -6.77 16.57 4.28
CA ALA A 298 -8.01 17.32 3.96
C ALA A 298 -8.69 16.86 2.67
N GLN A 299 -7.94 16.23 1.76
CA GLN A 299 -8.43 15.74 0.48
C GLN A 299 -7.84 14.35 0.18
N ILE A 300 -8.67 13.45 -0.33
CA ILE A 300 -8.27 12.12 -0.78
C ILE A 300 -8.36 12.08 -2.29
N ALA A 301 -7.26 11.71 -2.96
CA ALA A 301 -7.19 11.51 -4.40
C ALA A 301 -7.35 10.04 -4.76
N PHE A 302 -8.01 9.78 -5.88
CA PHE A 302 -8.21 8.46 -6.47
C PHE A 302 -8.46 8.54 -7.97
N LEU A 303 -8.41 7.41 -8.68
CA LEU A 303 -8.68 7.33 -10.12
C LEU A 303 -10.06 6.76 -10.37
N MET A 304 -10.82 7.46 -11.23
CA MET A 304 -12.13 7.05 -11.69
C MET A 304 -12.35 7.54 -13.13
N ARG A 305 -13.16 6.84 -13.91
CA ARG A 305 -13.50 7.28 -15.26
C ARG A 305 -14.45 8.49 -15.23
N ASP A 306 -14.23 9.41 -16.14
CA ASP A 306 -15.19 10.50 -16.43
C ASP A 306 -16.35 10.00 -17.30
N ASP A 307 -17.23 10.91 -17.70
CA ASP A 307 -18.41 10.57 -18.52
C ASP A 307 -18.07 10.17 -19.97
N ASN A 308 -16.82 10.39 -20.40
CA ASN A 308 -16.27 9.93 -21.67
C ASN A 308 -15.54 8.59 -21.57
N GLY A 309 -15.47 8.01 -20.36
CA GLY A 309 -14.76 6.76 -20.09
C GLY A 309 -13.26 6.92 -19.89
N ILE A 310 -12.73 8.13 -19.82
CA ILE A 310 -11.31 8.43 -19.65
C ILE A 310 -10.96 8.41 -18.15
N VAL A 311 -9.85 7.74 -17.80
CA VAL A 311 -9.34 7.69 -16.42
C VAL A 311 -8.76 9.03 -16.01
N GLN A 312 -9.33 9.62 -14.98
CA GLN A 312 -8.98 10.94 -14.46
C GLN A 312 -8.67 10.87 -12.97
N LEU A 313 -7.96 11.87 -12.45
CA LEU A 313 -7.83 12.12 -11.01
C LEU A 313 -9.10 12.80 -10.48
N TRP A 314 -9.56 12.29 -9.34
CA TRP A 314 -10.69 12.83 -8.58
C TRP A 314 -10.28 13.07 -7.15
N LEU A 315 -10.91 14.04 -6.51
CA LEU A 315 -10.70 14.42 -5.11
C LEU A 315 -12.02 14.35 -4.34
N ILE A 316 -11.93 13.94 -3.07
CA ILE A 316 -13.05 13.98 -2.12
C ILE A 316 -12.55 14.39 -0.73
N SER A 317 -13.42 15.03 0.06
CA SER A 317 -13.16 15.25 1.47
C SER A 317 -13.20 13.92 2.25
N PRO A 318 -12.35 13.71 3.26
CA PRO A 318 -12.50 12.57 4.17
C PRO A 318 -13.82 12.59 4.97
N GLU A 319 -14.49 13.72 5.02
CA GLU A 319 -15.85 13.82 5.60
C GLU A 319 -16.96 13.34 4.65
N GLY A 320 -16.62 13.13 3.37
CA GLY A 320 -17.55 12.73 2.30
C GLY A 320 -17.98 13.93 1.44
N GLY A 321 -19.10 13.78 0.77
CA GLY A 321 -19.64 14.75 -0.21
C GLY A 321 -19.47 14.25 -1.65
N GLU A 322 -19.71 15.10 -2.63
CA GLU A 322 -19.58 14.76 -4.04
C GLU A 322 -18.10 14.76 -4.48
N PRO A 323 -17.61 13.70 -5.14
CA PRO A 323 -16.27 13.68 -5.72
C PRO A 323 -16.10 14.78 -6.76
N ARG A 324 -15.01 15.53 -6.67
CA ARG A 324 -14.65 16.56 -7.64
C ARG A 324 -13.65 15.99 -8.66
N GLN A 325 -14.00 16.03 -9.94
CA GLN A 325 -13.05 15.71 -10.99
C GLN A 325 -11.95 16.79 -11.02
N LEU A 326 -10.69 16.36 -10.84
CA LEU A 326 -9.54 17.27 -10.84
C LEU A 326 -9.00 17.48 -12.26
N THR A 327 -8.66 16.38 -12.97
CA THR A 327 -8.10 16.45 -14.32
C THR A 327 -9.19 16.27 -15.40
N ARG A 328 -8.91 16.81 -16.61
CA ARG A 328 -9.75 16.66 -17.82
C ARG A 328 -8.86 16.41 -19.02
N ASN A 329 -8.06 15.34 -18.95
CA ASN A 329 -7.14 14.94 -20.00
C ASN A 329 -7.91 14.33 -21.18
N GLY A 330 -7.33 14.41 -22.38
CA GLY A 330 -7.85 13.72 -23.57
C GLY A 330 -7.53 12.23 -23.63
N SER A 331 -6.71 11.73 -22.69
CA SER A 331 -6.27 10.32 -22.60
C SER A 331 -6.22 9.87 -21.14
N ASP A 332 -6.19 8.55 -20.94
CA ASP A 332 -6.14 7.93 -19.61
C ASP A 332 -4.86 8.31 -18.85
N ILE A 333 -4.99 8.57 -17.55
CA ILE A 333 -3.85 8.51 -16.64
C ILE A 333 -3.37 7.06 -16.61
N GLN A 334 -2.07 6.86 -16.77
CA GLN A 334 -1.46 5.56 -17.09
C GLN A 334 -0.74 4.89 -15.92
N SER A 335 -0.73 5.53 -14.74
CA SER A 335 0.02 5.02 -13.58
C SER A 335 -0.67 5.27 -12.24
N ALA A 336 -0.13 4.66 -11.19
CA ALA A 336 -0.28 5.17 -9.84
C ALA A 336 0.19 6.63 -9.75
N PHE A 337 -0.29 7.35 -8.75
CA PHE A 337 0.02 8.77 -8.55
C PHE A 337 0.45 9.04 -7.11
N ASN A 338 1.13 10.15 -6.88
CA ASN A 338 1.44 10.63 -5.54
C ASN A 338 1.30 12.14 -5.43
N TRP A 339 1.00 12.59 -4.22
CA TRP A 339 1.04 14.00 -3.87
C TRP A 339 2.49 14.49 -3.74
N HIS A 340 2.74 15.69 -4.21
CA HIS A 340 3.93 16.44 -3.85
C HIS A 340 3.91 16.78 -2.35
N PRO A 341 5.06 16.79 -1.65
CA PRO A 341 5.10 17.05 -0.20
C PRO A 341 4.48 18.36 0.25
N ALA A 342 4.44 19.38 -0.62
CA ALA A 342 3.75 20.64 -0.35
C ALA A 342 2.22 20.57 -0.45
N GLY A 343 1.66 19.44 -0.95
CA GLY A 343 0.21 19.27 -1.10
C GLY A 343 -0.42 20.08 -2.24
N ASP A 344 0.38 20.74 -3.07
CA ASP A 344 -0.05 21.65 -4.11
C ASP A 344 -0.25 21.00 -5.49
N ARG A 345 0.31 19.79 -5.70
CA ARG A 345 0.26 19.07 -6.99
C ARG A 345 0.35 17.55 -6.82
N LEU A 346 -0.05 16.83 -7.88
CA LEU A 346 0.06 15.36 -7.96
C LEU A 346 0.88 14.97 -9.19
N GLY A 347 1.76 13.96 -9.04
CA GLY A 347 2.58 13.40 -10.11
C GLY A 347 2.05 12.05 -10.58
N PHE A 348 2.06 11.81 -11.90
CA PHE A 348 1.58 10.59 -12.55
C PHE A 348 2.16 10.46 -13.98
N VAL A 349 1.87 9.35 -14.65
CA VAL A 349 2.19 9.15 -16.07
C VAL A 349 0.97 9.51 -16.93
N LEU A 350 1.20 10.36 -17.91
CA LEU A 350 0.22 10.73 -18.95
C LEU A 350 0.93 10.77 -20.31
N GLU A 351 0.34 10.15 -21.33
CA GLU A 351 0.91 10.12 -22.69
C GLU A 351 2.38 9.67 -22.71
N ASN A 352 2.69 8.62 -21.94
CA ASN A 352 4.04 8.05 -21.76
C ASN A 352 5.10 9.02 -21.21
N ARG A 353 4.67 10.07 -20.52
CA ARG A 353 5.53 11.09 -19.90
C ARG A 353 5.20 11.27 -18.44
N ILE A 354 6.17 11.70 -17.66
CA ILE A 354 5.92 12.14 -16.29
C ILE A 354 5.26 13.51 -16.35
N ALA A 355 4.11 13.62 -15.71
CA ALA A 355 3.31 14.83 -15.62
C ALA A 355 2.98 15.16 -14.16
N CYS A 356 2.74 16.42 -13.88
CA CYS A 356 2.13 16.90 -12.65
C CYS A 356 0.85 17.68 -12.96
N CYS A 357 -0.16 17.58 -12.11
CA CYS A 357 -1.29 18.49 -12.14
C CYS A 357 -1.34 19.34 -10.86
N ASP A 358 -1.70 20.58 -11.01
CA ASP A 358 -2.01 21.48 -9.91
C ASP A 358 -3.27 20.98 -9.16
N ALA A 359 -3.20 20.86 -7.85
CA ALA A 359 -4.26 20.24 -7.03
C ALA A 359 -5.53 21.10 -6.92
N GLN A 360 -5.43 22.41 -7.20
CA GLN A 360 -6.56 23.33 -7.14
C GLN A 360 -7.27 23.43 -8.51
N THR A 361 -6.49 23.66 -9.56
CA THR A 361 -7.00 23.94 -10.90
C THR A 361 -7.10 22.72 -11.81
N GLY A 362 -6.32 21.65 -11.53
CA GLY A 362 -6.19 20.47 -12.40
C GLY A 362 -5.35 20.71 -13.64
N GLN A 363 -4.68 21.87 -13.77
CA GLN A 363 -3.81 22.15 -14.90
C GLN A 363 -2.63 21.18 -14.92
N VAL A 364 -2.42 20.50 -16.05
CA VAL A 364 -1.35 19.53 -16.24
C VAL A 364 -0.14 20.16 -16.88
N THR A 365 1.04 19.82 -16.34
CA THR A 365 2.35 20.19 -16.90
C THR A 365 3.21 18.93 -17.02
N PHE A 366 3.85 18.74 -18.18
CA PHE A 366 4.79 17.65 -18.40
C PHE A 366 6.17 18.00 -17.84
N LEU A 367 6.73 17.10 -17.04
CA LEU A 367 8.08 17.24 -16.49
C LEU A 367 9.15 16.58 -17.37
N THR A 368 8.76 15.64 -18.22
CA THR A 368 9.65 14.98 -19.17
C THR A 368 9.13 15.13 -20.60
N SER A 369 10.05 15.08 -21.56
CA SER A 369 9.71 14.87 -22.99
C SER A 369 9.40 13.40 -23.24
N ASP A 370 8.70 13.11 -24.33
CA ASP A 370 8.60 11.74 -24.85
C ASP A 370 10.00 11.31 -25.35
N HIS A 371 10.47 10.16 -24.88
CA HIS A 371 11.80 9.62 -25.22
C HIS A 371 11.77 8.15 -25.64
N GLY A 372 10.59 7.63 -25.91
CA GLY A 372 10.38 6.34 -26.58
C GLY A 372 10.07 5.16 -25.67
N ASN A 373 10.56 5.13 -24.43
CA ASN A 373 10.21 4.08 -23.47
C ASN A 373 9.22 4.63 -22.46
N PRO A 374 8.03 4.00 -22.30
CA PRO A 374 7.05 4.50 -21.35
C PRO A 374 7.49 4.25 -19.90
N PRO A 375 7.28 5.24 -19.00
CA PRO A 375 7.41 5.00 -17.57
C PRO A 375 6.48 3.86 -17.10
N SER A 376 6.94 3.06 -16.12
CA SER A 376 6.12 2.01 -15.53
C SER A 376 4.89 2.58 -14.83
N ALA A 377 3.78 1.86 -14.91
CA ALA A 377 2.53 2.22 -14.23
C ALA A 377 2.60 2.08 -12.70
N ASP A 378 3.60 1.38 -12.15
CA ASP A 378 3.60 0.93 -10.75
C ASP A 378 3.88 2.06 -9.75
N ALA A 379 4.79 2.98 -10.07
CA ALA A 379 5.20 4.02 -9.14
C ALA A 379 5.70 5.29 -9.82
N VAL A 380 5.24 6.42 -9.30
CA VAL A 380 5.76 7.77 -9.55
C VAL A 380 5.84 8.46 -8.18
N VAL A 381 7.06 8.72 -7.67
CA VAL A 381 7.27 9.09 -6.27
C VAL A 381 8.13 10.34 -6.11
N PHE A 382 7.63 11.33 -5.37
CA PHE A 382 8.38 12.54 -5.04
C PHE A 382 9.37 12.28 -3.91
N SER A 383 10.50 13.01 -3.94
CA SER A 383 11.40 13.10 -2.78
C SER A 383 10.74 13.89 -1.64
N PRO A 384 11.10 13.64 -0.36
CA PRO A 384 10.55 14.35 0.79
C PRO A 384 10.72 15.87 0.72
N ASP A 385 11.82 16.38 0.12
CA ASP A 385 12.05 17.81 -0.09
C ASP A 385 11.31 18.39 -1.32
N GLY A 386 10.61 17.54 -2.07
CA GLY A 386 9.84 17.91 -3.25
C GLY A 386 10.68 18.25 -4.49
N ARG A 387 12.02 18.18 -4.43
CA ARG A 387 12.90 18.59 -5.52
C ARG A 387 12.97 17.59 -6.66
N PHE A 388 12.71 16.31 -6.39
CA PHE A 388 12.81 15.24 -7.36
C PHE A 388 11.52 14.43 -7.45
N ILE A 389 11.32 13.85 -8.62
CA ILE A 389 10.31 12.83 -8.87
C ILE A 389 11.02 11.63 -9.50
N ALA A 390 10.77 10.42 -8.99
CA ALA A 390 11.37 9.19 -9.47
C ALA A 390 10.33 8.22 -10.00
N TRP A 391 10.73 7.42 -10.98
CA TRP A 391 9.92 6.38 -11.61
C TRP A 391 10.80 5.22 -12.09
N MET A 392 10.15 4.20 -12.62
CA MET A 392 10.79 3.06 -13.27
C MET A 392 10.53 3.09 -14.76
N GLU A 393 11.53 2.67 -15.55
CA GLU A 393 11.45 2.56 -17.00
C GLU A 393 12.31 1.39 -17.48
N GLU A 394 11.87 0.69 -18.52
CA GLU A 394 12.66 -0.37 -19.12
C GLU A 394 13.80 0.22 -19.97
N THR A 395 15.03 -0.15 -19.65
CA THR A 395 16.24 0.27 -20.35
C THR A 395 17.14 -0.96 -20.50
N ASP A 396 17.58 -1.25 -21.74
CA ASP A 396 18.44 -2.41 -22.08
C ASP A 396 17.89 -3.75 -21.58
N GLY A 397 16.56 -3.92 -21.62
CA GLY A 397 15.86 -5.15 -21.22
C GLY A 397 15.71 -5.32 -19.72
N PHE A 398 16.01 -4.29 -18.92
CA PHE A 398 15.82 -4.29 -17.47
C PHE A 398 15.09 -3.06 -17.01
N ARG A 399 14.31 -3.20 -15.97
CA ARG A 399 13.68 -2.05 -15.29
C ARG A 399 14.73 -1.30 -14.48
N GLN A 400 14.91 -0.03 -14.84
CA GLN A 400 15.87 0.89 -14.20
C GLN A 400 15.13 2.03 -13.52
N LEU A 401 15.80 2.66 -12.56
CA LEU A 401 15.29 3.83 -11.85
C LEU A 401 15.74 5.11 -12.54
N TRP A 402 14.79 6.00 -12.72
CA TRP A 402 14.97 7.30 -13.33
C TRP A 402 14.47 8.40 -12.41
N LEU A 403 15.04 9.59 -12.55
CA LEU A 403 14.59 10.76 -11.83
C LEU A 403 14.62 12.02 -12.70
N ALA A 404 13.76 12.98 -12.36
CA ALA A 404 13.77 14.34 -12.87
C ALA A 404 13.66 15.33 -11.71
N GLU A 405 14.19 16.54 -11.91
CA GLU A 405 13.90 17.66 -11.03
C GLU A 405 12.46 18.12 -11.27
N THR A 406 11.75 18.43 -10.21
CA THR A 406 10.48 19.14 -10.27
C THR A 406 10.80 20.61 -10.51
N ALA A 407 10.11 21.26 -11.43
CA ALA A 407 10.31 22.70 -11.63
C ALA A 407 10.09 23.43 -10.30
N GLN A 408 11.10 24.20 -9.89
CA GLN A 408 10.93 25.16 -8.79
C GLN A 408 9.98 26.25 -9.28
N ASN A 409 8.94 26.53 -8.51
CA ASN A 409 8.11 27.71 -8.69
C ASN A 409 8.86 28.97 -8.26
#